data_ce28f60fb39890f294d3cf1f2b2f2735
#
_entry.id   ce28f60fb39890f294d3cf1f2b2f2735
#
_cell.length_a   1.000
_cell.length_b   1.000
_cell.length_c   1.000
_cell.angle_alpha   90.00
_cell.angle_beta   90.00
_cell.angle_gamma   90.00
#
_symmetry.space_group_name_H-M   'P 1'
#
loop_
_entity.id
_entity.type
_entity.pdbx_description
1 polymer ?
#
loop_
_entity_poly.entity_id
_entity_poly.type
_entity_poly.pdbx_seq_one_letter_code
_entity_poly.pdbx_strand_id
1 'polypeptide(L)'
;MTPNGATYLWIPDSENGGKPPAPYISGRALATAAWKAVKIPQPTIETNPKVGSQGATLVGMDTWVWATGNTSRSVTVTASAGATSATVTAASAGLQLSAPDGKPSCQGFGVAWHSGMPEGSSPCTISFNRSSAHLGGTTPLTVSVAYSATYTATDGSGGDLPAVTATNTINLPVAEVQTLTTNSKNPRQN
;
A
#
# COMPACT_ATOMS: atom_id res chain seq x y z
N MET A 1 42.00 11.24 -33.90
CA MET A 1 40.94 10.33 -33.41
C MET A 1 41.04 10.26 -31.90
N THR A 2 40.09 10.84 -31.19
CA THR A 2 40.01 10.74 -29.72
C THR A 2 39.44 9.37 -29.35
N PRO A 3 39.94 8.69 -28.32
CA PRO A 3 39.66 7.28 -28.02
C PRO A 3 38.22 6.97 -27.53
N ASN A 4 37.35 7.94 -27.33
CA ASN A 4 36.05 7.75 -26.69
C ASN A 4 34.80 8.21 -27.47
N GLY A 5 34.91 8.47 -28.79
CA GLY A 5 33.75 8.82 -29.60
C GLY A 5 32.94 10.07 -29.13
N ALA A 6 33.52 10.92 -28.29
CA ALA A 6 32.87 12.14 -27.85
C ALA A 6 32.82 13.16 -28.99
N THR A 7 31.65 13.55 -29.41
CA THR A 7 31.43 14.63 -30.38
C THR A 7 31.39 15.94 -29.62
N TYR A 8 32.35 16.82 -29.86
CA TYR A 8 32.38 18.16 -29.28
C TYR A 8 31.67 19.12 -30.25
N LEU A 9 30.60 19.76 -29.77
CA LEU A 9 29.98 20.87 -30.49
C LEU A 9 30.67 22.16 -30.05
N TRP A 10 31.34 22.84 -31.00
CA TRP A 10 31.86 24.16 -30.73
C TRP A 10 30.77 25.20 -30.87
N ILE A 11 30.50 25.97 -29.78
CA ILE A 11 29.51 27.04 -29.75
C ILE A 11 30.26 28.36 -29.63
N PRO A 12 30.04 29.30 -30.57
CA PRO A 12 30.71 30.63 -30.51
C PRO A 12 30.34 31.38 -29.23
N ASP A 13 31.28 32.03 -28.60
CA ASP A 13 31.14 32.84 -27.38
C ASP A 13 30.05 33.91 -27.50
N SER A 14 29.76 34.39 -28.72
CA SER A 14 28.74 35.40 -28.98
C SER A 14 27.29 34.93 -28.77
N GLU A 15 27.04 33.64 -28.88
CA GLU A 15 25.67 33.08 -28.75
C GLU A 15 25.26 32.70 -27.34
N ASN A 16 26.22 32.44 -26.45
CA ASN A 16 25.93 31.97 -25.08
C ASN A 16 26.76 32.65 -23.97
N GLY A 17 27.36 33.81 -24.27
CA GLY A 17 28.13 34.59 -23.30
C GLY A 17 29.28 33.80 -22.67
N GLY A 18 29.89 32.85 -23.39
CA GLY A 18 31.01 32.04 -22.91
C GLY A 18 30.63 30.94 -21.91
N LYS A 19 29.34 30.71 -21.63
CA LYS A 19 28.89 29.63 -20.74
C LYS A 19 28.55 28.38 -21.53
N PRO A 20 29.06 27.19 -21.13
CA PRO A 20 28.61 25.96 -21.76
C PRO A 20 27.09 25.81 -21.63
N PRO A 21 26.40 25.27 -22.66
CA PRO A 21 24.97 25.02 -22.55
C PRO A 21 24.70 24.12 -21.37
N ALA A 22 23.61 24.40 -20.64
CA ALA A 22 23.20 23.53 -19.55
C ALA A 22 22.96 22.10 -20.07
N PRO A 23 23.44 21.07 -19.35
CA PRO A 23 23.26 19.70 -19.80
C PRO A 23 21.77 19.39 -19.93
N TYR A 24 21.37 18.84 -21.08
CA TYR A 24 19.99 18.40 -21.30
C TYR A 24 19.73 17.13 -20.52
N ILE A 25 18.72 17.16 -19.66
CA ILE A 25 18.22 16.01 -18.92
C ILE A 25 16.83 15.67 -19.48
N SER A 26 16.66 14.44 -19.96
CA SER A 26 15.37 14.02 -20.54
C SER A 26 14.29 13.92 -19.48
N GLY A 27 13.04 14.15 -19.88
CA GLY A 27 11.87 14.00 -19.02
C GLY A 27 11.75 12.61 -18.40
N ARG A 28 12.12 11.54 -19.16
CA ARG A 28 12.18 10.17 -18.62
C ARG A 28 13.20 10.01 -17.49
N ALA A 29 14.38 10.61 -17.63
CA ALA A 29 15.39 10.55 -16.58
C ALA A 29 14.94 11.27 -15.32
N LEU A 30 14.33 12.46 -15.45
CA LEU A 30 13.75 13.21 -14.35
C LEU A 30 12.62 12.44 -13.67
N ALA A 31 11.68 11.89 -14.45
CA ALA A 31 10.58 11.08 -13.94
C ALA A 31 11.09 9.86 -13.15
N THR A 32 12.07 9.15 -13.70
CA THR A 32 12.66 7.98 -13.05
C THR A 32 13.35 8.35 -11.73
N ALA A 33 14.10 9.46 -11.72
CA ALA A 33 14.78 9.95 -10.52
C ALA A 33 13.77 10.40 -9.45
N ALA A 34 12.74 11.16 -9.86
CA ALA A 34 11.66 11.61 -8.98
C ALA A 34 10.93 10.41 -8.35
N TRP A 35 10.56 9.42 -9.16
CA TRP A 35 9.84 8.24 -8.69
C TRP A 35 10.67 7.38 -7.72
N LYS A 36 11.96 7.22 -7.96
CA LYS A 36 12.88 6.54 -7.04
C LYS A 36 13.07 7.28 -5.70
N ALA A 37 12.95 8.60 -5.71
CA ALA A 37 13.10 9.43 -4.50
C ALA A 37 11.85 9.49 -3.64
N VAL A 38 10.68 9.11 -4.19
CA VAL A 38 9.40 9.11 -3.46
C VAL A 38 9.43 8.09 -2.34
N LYS A 39 9.09 8.55 -1.14
CA LYS A 39 8.84 7.68 0.02
C LYS A 39 7.35 7.51 0.21
N ILE A 40 6.83 6.32 -0.14
CA ILE A 40 5.44 5.97 0.08
C ILE A 40 5.32 5.44 1.52
N PRO A 41 4.46 6.01 2.36
CA PRO A 41 4.25 5.51 3.72
C PRO A 41 3.73 4.08 3.71
N GLN A 42 4.08 3.31 4.73
CA GLN A 42 3.49 2.00 4.94
C GLN A 42 1.98 2.13 5.18
N PRO A 43 1.15 1.23 4.62
CA PRO A 43 -0.28 1.27 4.82
C PRO A 43 -0.63 1.03 6.29
N THR A 44 -1.57 1.83 6.80
CA THR A 44 -2.18 1.66 8.11
C THR A 44 -3.63 1.28 7.93
N ILE A 45 -4.12 0.38 8.78
CA ILE A 45 -5.49 -0.12 8.72
C ILE A 45 -6.12 -0.17 10.11
N GLU A 46 -7.43 -0.21 10.11
CA GLU A 46 -8.26 -0.58 11.23
C GLU A 46 -9.09 -1.82 10.87
N THR A 47 -9.57 -2.52 11.91
CA THR A 47 -10.37 -3.74 11.76
C THR A 47 -11.58 -3.73 12.69
N ASN A 48 -12.62 -4.49 12.34
CA ASN A 48 -13.76 -4.78 13.18
C ASN A 48 -14.29 -6.20 12.83
N PRO A 49 -14.72 -7.05 13.82
CA PRO A 49 -14.87 -6.75 15.24
C PRO A 49 -13.55 -6.70 16.00
N LYS A 50 -13.59 -6.05 17.19
CA LYS A 50 -12.54 -6.06 18.21
C LYS A 50 -13.19 -6.50 19.53
N VAL A 51 -13.05 -7.78 19.86
CA VAL A 51 -13.68 -8.37 21.06
C VAL A 51 -12.67 -8.63 22.15
N GLY A 52 -13.12 -8.54 23.40
CA GLY A 52 -12.29 -8.73 24.59
C GLY A 52 -11.22 -7.65 24.77
N SER A 53 -10.43 -7.81 25.81
CA SER A 53 -9.37 -6.85 26.17
C SER A 53 -8.23 -6.76 25.15
N GLN A 54 -8.07 -7.79 24.32
CA GLN A 54 -7.03 -7.86 23.31
C GLN A 54 -7.48 -7.35 21.93
N GLY A 55 -8.76 -6.97 21.78
CA GLY A 55 -9.31 -6.50 20.51
C GLY A 55 -9.27 -7.57 19.42
N ALA A 56 -9.56 -8.82 19.77
CA ALA A 56 -9.51 -9.94 18.85
C ALA A 56 -10.65 -9.93 17.84
N THR A 57 -10.40 -10.40 16.61
CA THR A 57 -11.45 -10.84 15.71
C THR A 57 -11.84 -12.29 16.01
N LEU A 58 -12.89 -12.81 15.34
CA LEU A 58 -13.44 -14.13 15.62
C LEU A 58 -13.30 -15.07 14.42
N VAL A 59 -13.00 -16.33 14.71
CA VAL A 59 -13.03 -17.41 13.71
C VAL A 59 -14.42 -17.51 13.12
N GLY A 60 -14.50 -17.66 11.79
CA GLY A 60 -15.75 -17.85 11.05
C GLY A 60 -16.55 -16.56 10.81
N MET A 61 -16.10 -15.42 11.32
CA MET A 61 -16.71 -14.10 11.06
C MET A 61 -15.89 -13.29 10.06
N ASP A 62 -16.58 -12.49 9.26
CA ASP A 62 -15.93 -11.52 8.39
C ASP A 62 -15.37 -10.37 9.22
N THR A 63 -14.05 -10.26 9.20
CA THR A 63 -13.34 -9.13 9.79
C THR A 63 -13.26 -8.03 8.75
N TRP A 64 -13.94 -6.92 8.99
CA TRP A 64 -13.84 -5.72 8.17
C TRP A 64 -12.44 -5.13 8.28
N VAL A 65 -11.91 -4.69 7.16
CA VAL A 65 -10.61 -4.04 7.08
C VAL A 65 -10.75 -2.76 6.26
N TRP A 66 -10.20 -1.66 6.75
CA TRP A 66 -10.18 -0.39 5.99
C TRP A 66 -8.90 0.37 6.24
N ALA A 67 -8.48 1.10 5.20
CA ALA A 67 -7.32 1.96 5.26
C ALA A 67 -7.57 3.17 6.15
N THR A 68 -6.55 3.54 6.93
CA THR A 68 -6.56 4.71 7.84
C THR A 68 -5.31 5.55 7.67
N GLY A 69 -5.28 6.69 8.34
CA GLY A 69 -4.09 7.53 8.43
C GLY A 69 -3.56 7.97 7.06
N ASN A 70 -2.27 7.77 6.86
CA ASN A 70 -1.55 8.24 5.68
C ASN A 70 -1.51 7.23 4.52
N THR A 71 -2.42 6.26 4.48
CA THR A 71 -2.52 5.33 3.36
C THR A 71 -3.00 6.07 2.11
N SER A 72 -2.07 6.47 1.25
CA SER A 72 -2.37 7.26 0.07
C SER A 72 -3.04 6.42 -1.02
N ARG A 73 -4.07 6.96 -1.66
CA ARG A 73 -4.71 6.36 -2.85
C ARG A 73 -3.98 6.71 -4.13
N SER A 74 -3.33 7.87 -4.14
CA SER A 74 -2.52 8.35 -5.25
C SER A 74 -1.33 9.15 -4.74
N VAL A 75 -0.28 9.20 -5.54
CA VAL A 75 0.94 9.97 -5.28
C VAL A 75 1.28 10.74 -6.55
N THR A 76 1.56 12.03 -6.42
CA THR A 76 2.04 12.86 -7.53
C THR A 76 3.33 13.53 -7.13
N VAL A 77 4.33 13.49 -8.01
CA VAL A 77 5.61 14.17 -7.80
C VAL A 77 6.09 14.79 -9.10
N THR A 78 6.66 15.98 -9.00
CA THR A 78 7.23 16.70 -10.14
C THR A 78 8.72 16.95 -9.90
N ALA A 79 9.55 16.71 -10.91
CA ALA A 79 10.96 17.09 -10.92
C ALA A 79 11.26 17.97 -12.13
N SER A 80 12.16 18.93 -11.97
CA SER A 80 12.55 19.87 -13.02
C SER A 80 14.06 20.04 -13.05
N ALA A 81 14.61 20.15 -14.25
CA ALA A 81 16.01 20.50 -14.47
C ALA A 81 16.15 21.35 -15.74
N GLY A 82 16.63 22.57 -15.61
CA GLY A 82 16.66 23.54 -16.72
C GLY A 82 15.26 23.81 -17.25
N ALA A 83 15.05 23.65 -18.54
CA ALA A 83 13.76 23.82 -19.21
C ALA A 83 12.87 22.57 -19.20
N THR A 84 13.40 21.43 -18.74
CA THR A 84 12.67 20.16 -18.73
C THR A 84 12.03 19.93 -17.35
N SER A 85 10.76 19.57 -17.35
CA SER A 85 10.01 19.16 -16.15
C SER A 85 9.27 17.87 -16.45
N ALA A 86 9.19 16.98 -15.46
CA ALA A 86 8.45 15.74 -15.54
C ALA A 86 7.56 15.56 -14.31
N THR A 87 6.30 15.21 -14.53
CA THR A 87 5.33 14.89 -13.48
C THR A 87 5.01 13.41 -13.53
N VAL A 88 5.18 12.74 -12.40
CA VAL A 88 4.80 11.35 -12.18
C VAL A 88 3.52 11.31 -11.39
N THR A 89 2.55 10.54 -11.87
CA THR A 89 1.30 10.24 -11.15
C THR A 89 1.21 8.74 -10.95
N ALA A 90 1.04 8.32 -9.71
CA ALA A 90 0.85 6.93 -9.34
C ALA A 90 -0.48 6.75 -8.63
N ALA A 91 -1.17 5.66 -8.92
CA ALA A 91 -2.44 5.31 -8.31
C ALA A 91 -2.46 3.83 -7.89
N SER A 92 -3.27 3.53 -6.88
CA SER A 92 -3.50 2.17 -6.41
C SER A 92 -4.98 1.81 -6.46
N ALA A 93 -5.26 0.55 -6.77
CA ALA A 93 -6.61 -0.01 -6.77
C ALA A 93 -7.13 -0.33 -5.36
N GLY A 94 -6.25 -0.48 -4.36
CA GLY A 94 -6.67 -0.77 -2.99
C GLY A 94 -5.70 -1.61 -2.17
N LEU A 95 -6.22 -2.11 -1.07
CA LEU A 95 -5.51 -2.99 -0.15
C LEU A 95 -5.44 -4.41 -0.71
N GLN A 96 -4.31 -5.05 -0.50
CA GLN A 96 -4.10 -6.47 -0.68
C GLN A 96 -3.78 -7.07 0.69
N LEU A 97 -4.53 -8.08 1.09
CA LEU A 97 -4.44 -8.70 2.41
C LEU A 97 -3.92 -10.13 2.27
N SER A 98 -3.07 -10.54 3.20
CA SER A 98 -2.58 -11.92 3.31
C SER A 98 -2.32 -12.27 4.77
N ALA A 99 -2.83 -13.41 5.22
CA ALA A 99 -2.57 -13.93 6.56
C ALA A 99 -2.61 -15.46 6.56
N PRO A 100 -1.87 -16.14 7.45
CA PRO A 100 -2.07 -17.56 7.74
C PRO A 100 -3.52 -17.81 8.17
N ASP A 101 -4.11 -18.91 7.73
CA ASP A 101 -5.49 -19.32 8.04
C ASP A 101 -6.56 -18.28 7.67
N GLY A 102 -6.19 -17.25 6.91
CA GLY A 102 -7.04 -16.16 6.47
C GLY A 102 -7.49 -16.30 5.02
N LYS A 103 -8.77 -15.98 4.75
CA LYS A 103 -9.35 -15.86 3.41
C LYS A 103 -9.73 -14.42 3.16
N PRO A 104 -8.89 -13.63 2.48
CA PRO A 104 -9.20 -12.24 2.16
C PRO A 104 -10.20 -12.13 1.01
N SER A 105 -11.10 -11.14 1.12
CA SER A 105 -11.97 -10.66 0.06
C SER A 105 -11.94 -9.14 0.12
N CYS A 106 -11.08 -8.49 -0.66
CA CYS A 106 -10.84 -7.07 -0.54
C CYS A 106 -10.85 -6.39 -1.90
N GLN A 107 -11.70 -5.38 -2.04
CA GLN A 107 -11.75 -4.47 -3.19
C GLN A 107 -11.62 -3.03 -2.69
N GLY A 108 -10.71 -2.26 -3.30
CA GLY A 108 -10.44 -0.89 -2.90
C GLY A 108 -9.77 -0.78 -1.52
N PHE A 109 -10.08 0.26 -0.80
CA PHE A 109 -9.43 0.60 0.47
C PHE A 109 -10.29 0.27 1.71
N GLY A 110 -11.38 -0.47 1.52
CA GLY A 110 -12.35 -0.72 2.57
C GLY A 110 -13.17 0.51 2.95
N VAL A 111 -14.13 0.29 3.85
CA VAL A 111 -15.01 1.33 4.42
C VAL A 111 -14.94 1.23 5.93
N ALA A 112 -14.78 2.36 6.60
CA ALA A 112 -14.75 2.40 8.06
C ALA A 112 -16.08 1.86 8.63
N TRP A 113 -15.96 0.91 9.55
CA TRP A 113 -17.13 0.36 10.22
C TRP A 113 -17.74 1.36 11.22
N HIS A 114 -19.05 1.40 11.27
CA HIS A 114 -19.80 2.07 12.33
C HIS A 114 -21.04 1.27 12.70
N SER A 115 -21.57 1.48 13.90
CA SER A 115 -22.76 0.80 14.38
C SER A 115 -23.95 1.01 13.45
N GLY A 116 -24.70 -0.07 13.18
CA GLY A 116 -25.87 -0.06 12.29
C GLY A 116 -25.57 -0.36 10.82
N MET A 117 -24.29 -0.57 10.44
CA MET A 117 -23.99 -1.03 9.08
C MET A 117 -24.45 -2.48 8.89
N PRO A 118 -25.05 -2.80 7.72
CA PRO A 118 -25.46 -4.17 7.41
C PRO A 118 -24.26 -5.11 7.35
N GLU A 119 -24.45 -6.35 7.79
CA GLU A 119 -23.46 -7.41 7.59
C GLU A 119 -23.19 -7.61 6.08
N GLY A 120 -21.94 -7.90 5.71
CA GLY A 120 -21.54 -8.08 4.32
C GLY A 120 -21.44 -6.80 3.47
N SER A 121 -21.70 -5.61 4.04
CA SER A 121 -21.63 -4.35 3.27
C SER A 121 -20.20 -3.81 3.08
N SER A 122 -19.19 -4.40 3.72
CA SER A 122 -17.81 -4.00 3.49
C SER A 122 -17.26 -4.60 2.20
N PRO A 123 -16.63 -3.78 1.33
CA PRO A 123 -15.94 -4.30 0.15
C PRO A 123 -14.59 -4.95 0.48
N CYS A 124 -14.13 -4.87 1.73
CA CYS A 124 -12.84 -5.40 2.14
C CYS A 124 -12.95 -6.11 3.49
N THR A 125 -12.86 -7.44 3.45
CA THR A 125 -12.93 -8.31 4.63
C THR A 125 -11.85 -9.37 4.59
N ILE A 126 -11.58 -9.98 5.74
CA ILE A 126 -10.83 -11.21 5.85
C ILE A 126 -11.51 -12.12 6.89
N SER A 127 -11.76 -13.38 6.54
CA SER A 127 -12.28 -14.37 7.48
C SER A 127 -11.19 -15.37 7.85
N PHE A 128 -11.17 -15.81 9.10
CA PHE A 128 -10.21 -16.78 9.62
C PHE A 128 -10.90 -18.11 9.91
N ASN A 129 -10.24 -19.20 9.56
CA ASN A 129 -10.74 -20.55 9.81
C ASN A 129 -10.16 -21.19 11.06
N ARG A 130 -9.21 -20.51 11.73
CA ARG A 130 -8.54 -20.99 12.95
C ARG A 130 -8.14 -19.83 13.85
N SER A 131 -8.14 -20.08 15.17
CA SER A 131 -7.66 -19.10 16.14
C SER A 131 -6.15 -18.96 16.08
N SER A 132 -5.64 -17.79 16.52
CA SER A 132 -4.20 -17.50 16.55
C SER A 132 -3.43 -18.19 17.70
N ALA A 133 -4.09 -19.02 18.50
CA ALA A 133 -3.45 -19.70 19.62
C ALA A 133 -2.24 -20.55 19.20
N HIS A 134 -2.30 -21.21 18.05
CA HIS A 134 -1.20 -22.02 17.51
C HIS A 134 -0.02 -21.19 16.97
N LEU A 135 -0.22 -19.88 16.76
CA LEU A 135 0.80 -18.93 16.32
C LEU A 135 1.34 -18.07 17.48
N GLY A 136 1.08 -18.46 18.72
CA GLY A 136 1.52 -17.71 19.89
C GLY A 136 0.60 -16.56 20.30
N GLY A 137 -0.67 -16.58 19.85
CA GLY A 137 -1.72 -15.64 20.27
C GLY A 137 -2.08 -14.54 19.28
N THR A 138 -1.28 -14.34 18.22
CA THR A 138 -1.59 -13.40 17.14
C THR A 138 -1.28 -13.99 15.77
N THR A 139 -2.04 -13.57 14.78
CA THR A 139 -1.83 -13.92 13.36
C THR A 139 -1.20 -12.72 12.65
N PRO A 140 -0.06 -12.88 11.94
CA PRO A 140 0.51 -11.80 11.15
C PRO A 140 -0.38 -11.52 9.93
N LEU A 141 -1.05 -10.39 9.93
CA LEU A 141 -1.79 -9.88 8.78
C LEU A 141 -0.89 -8.93 7.99
N THR A 142 -0.48 -9.37 6.81
CA THR A 142 0.27 -8.55 5.86
C THR A 142 -0.70 -7.75 5.01
N VAL A 143 -0.48 -6.44 4.98
CA VAL A 143 -1.25 -5.47 4.21
C VAL A 143 -0.32 -4.81 3.21
N SER A 144 -0.66 -4.83 1.94
CA SER A 144 0.11 -4.18 0.89
C SER A 144 -0.76 -3.32 0.00
N VAL A 145 -0.14 -2.27 -0.56
CA VAL A 145 -0.73 -1.36 -1.54
C VAL A 145 0.25 -1.23 -2.69
N ALA A 146 -0.17 -1.69 -3.87
CA ALA A 146 0.61 -1.60 -5.09
C ALA A 146 0.22 -0.35 -5.88
N TYR A 147 1.21 0.42 -6.31
CA TYR A 147 1.05 1.65 -7.08
C TYR A 147 1.56 1.44 -8.50
N SER A 148 0.71 1.68 -9.49
CA SER A 148 1.11 1.80 -10.89
C SER A 148 1.37 3.27 -11.18
N ALA A 149 2.51 3.56 -11.80
CA ALA A 149 2.97 4.93 -12.03
C ALA A 149 3.13 5.22 -13.52
N THR A 150 2.68 6.40 -13.93
CA THR A 150 2.89 6.96 -15.27
C THR A 150 3.54 8.33 -15.17
N TYR A 151 4.17 8.82 -16.23
CA TYR A 151 4.73 10.15 -16.26
C TYR A 151 4.40 10.89 -17.56
N THR A 152 4.41 12.20 -17.46
CA THR A 152 4.40 13.13 -18.60
C THR A 152 5.48 14.18 -18.40
N ALA A 153 6.10 14.67 -19.48
CA ALA A 153 7.16 15.66 -19.40
C ALA A 153 7.03 16.75 -20.47
N THR A 154 7.66 17.90 -20.22
CA THR A 154 7.61 19.07 -21.11
C THR A 154 8.38 18.88 -22.42
N ASP A 155 9.28 17.89 -22.50
CA ASP A 155 9.96 17.49 -23.72
C ASP A 155 9.10 16.57 -24.63
N GLY A 156 7.81 16.38 -24.28
CA GLY A 156 6.88 15.52 -25.00
C GLY A 156 6.99 14.03 -24.68
N SER A 157 7.94 13.63 -23.79
CA SER A 157 8.06 12.24 -23.38
C SER A 157 7.00 11.87 -22.33
N GLY A 158 6.58 10.61 -22.33
CA GLY A 158 5.62 10.04 -21.39
C GLY A 158 5.66 8.52 -21.41
N GLY A 159 5.03 7.87 -20.44
CA GLY A 159 4.94 6.42 -20.36
C GLY A 159 4.89 5.87 -18.96
N ASP A 160 5.00 4.54 -18.84
CA ASP A 160 4.93 3.83 -17.59
C ASP A 160 6.29 3.82 -16.87
N LEU A 161 6.21 3.80 -15.55
CA LEU A 161 7.33 3.58 -14.63
C LEU A 161 7.12 2.28 -13.84
N PRO A 162 8.20 1.70 -13.28
CA PRO A 162 8.09 0.51 -12.46
C PRO A 162 7.09 0.70 -11.31
N ALA A 163 6.23 -0.31 -11.09
CA ALA A 163 5.32 -0.31 -9.96
C ALA A 163 6.09 -0.38 -8.63
N VAL A 164 5.53 0.23 -7.59
CA VAL A 164 6.06 0.19 -6.23
C VAL A 164 4.99 -0.35 -5.29
N THR A 165 5.37 -1.23 -4.37
CA THR A 165 4.46 -1.79 -3.36
C THR A 165 4.94 -1.35 -1.97
N ALA A 166 4.04 -0.72 -1.24
CA ALA A 166 4.22 -0.45 0.20
C ALA A 166 3.56 -1.57 1.00
N THR A 167 4.27 -2.11 1.99
CA THR A 167 3.79 -3.25 2.78
C THR A 167 3.97 -2.97 4.28
N ASN A 168 2.99 -3.42 5.06
CA ASN A 168 3.03 -3.42 6.51
C ASN A 168 2.50 -4.76 7.03
N THR A 169 2.94 -5.18 8.22
CA THR A 169 2.42 -6.38 8.90
C THR A 169 1.97 -6.00 10.29
N ILE A 170 0.73 -6.33 10.61
CA ILE A 170 0.16 -6.16 11.94
C ILE A 170 -0.10 -7.52 12.58
N ASN A 171 0.06 -7.62 13.89
CA ASN A 171 -0.24 -8.82 14.65
C ASN A 171 -1.69 -8.75 15.12
N LEU A 172 -2.57 -9.52 14.47
CA LEU A 172 -4.01 -9.53 14.73
C LEU A 172 -4.38 -10.71 15.63
N PRO A 173 -4.92 -10.50 16.83
CA PRO A 173 -5.47 -11.59 17.64
C PRO A 173 -6.72 -12.16 16.96
N VAL A 174 -6.80 -13.49 16.85
CA VAL A 174 -7.97 -14.21 16.33
C VAL A 174 -8.43 -15.20 17.40
N ALA A 175 -9.61 -14.96 17.95
CA ALA A 175 -10.20 -15.78 18.99
C ALA A 175 -11.25 -16.75 18.43
N GLU A 176 -11.43 -17.86 19.13
CA GLU A 176 -12.51 -18.82 18.88
C GLU A 176 -13.51 -18.77 20.02
N VAL A 177 -14.79 -18.72 19.71
CA VAL A 177 -15.86 -18.78 20.70
C VAL A 177 -16.25 -20.24 20.89
N GLN A 178 -16.00 -20.76 22.09
CA GLN A 178 -16.45 -22.10 22.48
C GLN A 178 -17.59 -21.98 23.47
N THR A 179 -18.72 -22.64 23.19
CA THR A 179 -19.82 -22.82 24.14
C THR A 179 -19.56 -24.05 25.01
N LEU A 180 -19.27 -23.82 26.30
CA LEU A 180 -19.21 -24.91 27.26
C LEU A 180 -20.63 -25.29 27.68
N THR A 181 -21.09 -26.45 27.23
CA THR A 181 -22.34 -27.04 27.76
C THR A 181 -22.01 -27.67 29.11
N THR A 182 -22.21 -26.95 30.20
CA THR A 182 -22.16 -27.55 31.53
C THR A 182 -23.41 -28.38 31.75
N ASN A 183 -23.30 -29.70 31.60
CA ASN A 183 -24.32 -30.61 32.09
C ASN A 183 -24.23 -30.63 33.65
N SER A 184 -24.99 -29.77 34.30
CA SER A 184 -25.24 -29.94 35.73
C SER A 184 -26.13 -31.15 35.93
N LYS A 185 -25.55 -32.34 36.08
CA LYS A 185 -26.23 -33.46 36.72
C LYS A 185 -26.45 -33.10 38.16
N ASN A 186 -27.66 -32.69 38.48
CA ASN A 186 -28.13 -32.54 39.84
C ASN A 186 -28.03 -33.91 40.53
N PRO A 187 -27.23 -34.12 41.58
CA PRO A 187 -27.26 -35.35 42.32
C PRO A 187 -28.56 -35.35 43.08
N ARG A 188 -29.49 -36.24 42.73
CA ARG A 188 -30.66 -36.51 43.51
C ARG A 188 -30.18 -36.98 44.87
N GLN A 189 -30.52 -36.23 45.91
CA GLN A 189 -30.48 -36.67 47.31
C GLN A 189 -31.49 -37.80 47.46
N ASN A 190 -31.02 -38.92 47.97
CA ASN A 190 -31.84 -39.92 48.70
C ASN A 190 -31.83 -39.54 50.15
#